data_ce16d1f5316f97a982a710dedabf9aa7
#
_entry.id   ce16d1f5316f97a982a710dedabf9aa7
#
_cell.length_a   1.000
_cell.length_b   1.000
_cell.length_c   1.000
_cell.angle_alpha   90.00
_cell.angle_beta   90.00
_cell.angle_gamma   90.00
#
_symmetry.space_group_name_H-M   'P 1'
#
loop_
_entity.id
_entity.type
_entity.pdbx_description
1 polymer ?
#
loop_
_entity_poly.entity_id
_entity_poly.type
_entity_poly.pdbx_seq_one_letter_code
_entity_poly.pdbx_strand_id
1 'polypeptide(L)'
;MKKFLHLALAALLALGTASFAVAQQGSQPAQSSAGDQKMQQRITREVRHELAMLPQLSIFDNLAFRVDGSTVTLLGQVRNAVLKSDAEHVVKHIEGVEQVNNQIETLPPSPNDDRIREQVARAIFNDSRLFPYAIQSLPPIHIIVKGGHVNLEGVVRDQGDKNEAGIRANEVSGVFSVQNDLQVENSTQAKK
;
A
#
# COMPACT_ATOMS: atom_id res chain seq x y z
N MET A 1 -26.89 -55.99 44.71
CA MET A 1 -26.78 -57.47 44.82
C MET A 1 -25.92 -58.00 43.72
N LYS A 2 -24.90 -58.81 44.11
CA LYS A 2 -24.05 -59.75 43.32
C LYS A 2 -23.06 -59.01 42.35
N LYS A 3 -21.74 -58.78 42.69
CA LYS A 3 -20.60 -59.69 42.89
C LYS A 3 -20.42 -60.73 41.78
N PHE A 4 -19.25 -60.68 41.12
CA PHE A 4 -18.24 -61.69 40.77
C PHE A 4 -17.27 -61.07 39.79
N LEU A 5 -16.03 -60.70 40.00
CA LEU A 5 -14.80 -61.39 40.43
C LEU A 5 -14.46 -62.63 39.59
N HIS A 6 -13.41 -62.56 38.78
CA HIS A 6 -12.33 -63.54 38.46
C HIS A 6 -11.39 -62.90 37.40
N LEU A 7 -10.19 -62.57 37.66
CA LEU A 7 -8.92 -63.25 37.95
C LEU A 7 -8.24 -63.84 36.70
N ALA A 8 -7.10 -63.21 36.37
CA ALA A 8 -5.83 -63.75 35.84
C ALA A 8 -5.77 -64.35 34.42
N LEU A 9 -4.88 -63.81 33.59
CA LEU A 9 -3.65 -64.59 33.24
C LEU A 9 -2.71 -63.69 32.43
N ALA A 10 -1.44 -63.69 32.80
CA ALA A 10 -0.35 -62.99 32.13
C ALA A 10 0.05 -63.68 30.83
N ALA A 11 0.39 -62.84 29.81
CA ALA A 11 1.30 -63.30 28.76
C ALA A 11 2.12 -62.10 28.26
N LEU A 12 3.41 -62.12 28.53
CA LEU A 12 4.44 -61.24 27.95
C LEU A 12 4.53 -61.52 26.44
N LEU A 13 4.41 -60.46 25.64
CA LEU A 13 5.01 -60.44 24.30
C LEU A 13 5.53 -59.02 24.04
N ALA A 14 6.85 -58.89 24.07
CA ALA A 14 7.59 -57.75 23.64
C ALA A 14 7.51 -57.66 22.09
N LEU A 15 6.87 -56.63 21.56
CA LEU A 15 7.06 -56.24 20.16
C LEU A 15 7.38 -54.75 20.11
N GLY A 16 8.53 -54.48 19.53
CA GLY A 16 9.10 -53.14 19.41
C GLY A 16 8.19 -52.17 18.70
N THR A 17 7.91 -51.05 19.36
CA THR A 17 7.30 -49.90 18.75
C THR A 17 8.39 -49.12 18.02
N ALA A 18 8.49 -49.31 16.70
CA ALA A 18 9.22 -48.39 15.83
C ALA A 18 8.48 -47.04 15.85
N SER A 19 8.99 -46.09 16.64
CA SER A 19 8.53 -44.71 16.60
C SER A 19 8.93 -44.10 15.27
N PHE A 20 7.99 -44.00 14.34
CA PHE A 20 8.13 -43.14 13.19
C PHE A 20 8.06 -41.70 13.67
N ALA A 21 9.21 -41.08 13.89
CA ALA A 21 9.33 -39.63 14.02
C ALA A 21 8.97 -39.04 12.64
N VAL A 22 7.72 -38.62 12.48
CA VAL A 22 7.34 -37.73 11.38
C VAL A 22 8.00 -36.37 11.69
N ALA A 23 9.11 -36.13 11.01
CA ALA A 23 9.71 -34.80 11.00
C ALA A 23 8.71 -33.86 10.32
N GLN A 24 7.93 -33.11 11.12
CA GLN A 24 7.25 -31.92 10.65
C GLN A 24 8.33 -30.91 10.24
N GLN A 25 8.68 -30.93 8.96
CA GLN A 25 9.35 -29.80 8.33
C GLN A 25 8.35 -28.64 8.33
N GLY A 26 8.31 -27.92 9.44
CA GLY A 26 7.72 -26.61 9.47
C GLY A 26 8.45 -25.74 8.45
N SER A 27 7.73 -25.30 7.41
CA SER A 27 8.22 -24.31 6.47
C SER A 27 8.55 -23.05 7.25
N GLN A 28 9.80 -22.89 7.66
CA GLN A 28 10.29 -21.63 8.17
C GLN A 28 10.17 -20.63 7.01
N PRO A 29 9.55 -19.47 7.22
CA PRO A 29 9.61 -18.40 6.22
C PRO A 29 11.08 -18.12 5.97
N ALA A 30 11.48 -18.17 4.69
CA ALA A 30 12.85 -17.95 4.27
C ALA A 30 13.30 -16.59 4.83
N GLN A 31 14.23 -16.60 5.78
CA GLN A 31 14.87 -15.39 6.29
C GLN A 31 15.70 -14.84 5.14
N SER A 32 15.23 -13.74 4.53
CA SER A 32 15.99 -13.04 3.49
C SER A 32 17.37 -12.71 4.02
N SER A 33 18.41 -13.01 3.23
CA SER A 33 19.76 -12.73 3.62
C SER A 33 19.98 -11.21 3.80
N ALA A 34 20.97 -10.80 4.59
CA ALA A 34 21.30 -9.38 4.75
C ALA A 34 21.60 -8.69 3.38
N GLY A 35 22.06 -9.47 2.39
CA GLY A 35 22.25 -9.03 1.01
C GLY A 35 20.94 -8.70 0.31
N ASP A 36 19.95 -9.58 0.44
CA ASP A 36 18.63 -9.41 -0.17
C ASP A 36 17.90 -8.19 0.41
N GLN A 37 17.99 -7.97 1.72
CA GLN A 37 17.41 -6.80 2.38
C GLN A 37 18.05 -5.48 1.88
N LYS A 38 19.36 -5.44 1.71
CA LYS A 38 20.06 -4.27 1.15
C LYS A 38 19.63 -4.00 -0.29
N MET A 39 19.50 -5.04 -1.10
CA MET A 39 19.03 -4.92 -2.48
C MET A 39 17.62 -4.38 -2.52
N GLN A 40 16.68 -4.95 -1.76
CA GLN A 40 15.29 -4.46 -1.67
C GLN A 40 15.22 -3.00 -1.23
N GLN A 41 16.01 -2.59 -0.25
CA GLN A 41 16.08 -1.19 0.21
C GLN A 41 16.59 -0.25 -0.89
N ARG A 42 17.57 -0.69 -1.70
CA ARG A 42 18.07 0.07 -2.84
C ARG A 42 16.98 0.23 -3.88
N ILE A 43 16.38 -0.88 -4.34
CA ILE A 43 15.28 -0.87 -5.32
C ILE A 43 14.14 0.04 -4.82
N THR A 44 13.75 -0.08 -3.56
CA THR A 44 12.68 0.75 -2.98
C THR A 44 12.98 2.25 -3.06
N ARG A 45 14.23 2.66 -2.81
CA ARG A 45 14.62 4.07 -2.91
C ARG A 45 14.62 4.56 -4.34
N GLU A 46 15.17 3.77 -5.26
CA GLU A 46 15.26 4.11 -6.67
C GLU A 46 13.86 4.18 -7.32
N VAL A 47 12.99 3.18 -7.06
CA VAL A 47 11.60 3.21 -7.54
C VAL A 47 10.87 4.47 -7.05
N ARG A 48 11.00 4.80 -5.77
CA ARG A 48 10.38 6.03 -5.23
C ARG A 48 10.90 7.29 -5.93
N HIS A 49 12.20 7.35 -6.15
CA HIS A 49 12.82 8.49 -6.83
C HIS A 49 12.33 8.62 -8.27
N GLU A 50 12.40 7.55 -9.05
CA GLU A 50 12.01 7.55 -10.46
C GLU A 50 10.52 7.88 -10.64
N LEU A 51 9.64 7.30 -9.81
CA LEU A 51 8.21 7.63 -9.87
C LEU A 51 7.92 9.09 -9.51
N ALA A 52 8.62 9.66 -8.52
CA ALA A 52 8.46 11.06 -8.13
C ALA A 52 8.97 12.05 -9.18
N MET A 53 9.89 11.61 -10.05
CA MET A 53 10.48 12.45 -11.12
C MET A 53 9.69 12.39 -12.42
N LEU A 54 8.60 11.63 -12.51
CA LEU A 54 7.80 11.53 -13.73
C LEU A 54 7.19 12.90 -14.12
N PRO A 55 7.41 13.37 -15.35
CA PRO A 55 7.10 14.77 -15.75
C PRO A 55 5.61 15.12 -15.67
N GLN A 56 4.73 14.13 -15.79
CA GLN A 56 3.26 14.33 -15.83
C GLN A 56 2.59 13.97 -14.50
N LEU A 57 3.36 13.61 -13.47
CA LEU A 57 2.82 13.32 -12.15
C LEU A 57 2.22 14.59 -11.54
N SER A 58 1.00 14.50 -11.06
CA SER A 58 0.26 15.60 -10.47
C SER A 58 -0.40 15.19 -9.15
N ILE A 59 -0.98 16.16 -8.45
CA ILE A 59 -1.78 15.91 -7.25
C ILE A 59 -3.07 15.11 -7.54
N PHE A 60 -3.42 14.91 -8.78
CA PHE A 60 -4.59 14.15 -9.23
C PHE A 60 -4.26 12.71 -9.62
N ASP A 61 -3.02 12.30 -9.39
CA ASP A 61 -2.51 10.96 -9.62
C ASP A 61 -1.99 10.39 -8.30
N ASN A 62 -2.21 9.10 -8.07
CA ASN A 62 -1.63 8.38 -6.93
C ASN A 62 -0.80 7.22 -7.46
N LEU A 63 0.51 7.24 -7.22
CA LEU A 63 1.41 6.16 -7.55
C LEU A 63 1.92 5.50 -6.27
N ALA A 64 1.61 4.22 -6.13
CA ALA A 64 2.11 3.39 -5.05
C ALA A 64 2.86 2.17 -5.62
N PHE A 65 3.70 1.55 -4.82
CA PHE A 65 4.41 0.35 -5.24
C PHE A 65 4.73 -0.57 -4.06
N ARG A 66 4.98 -1.82 -4.40
CA ARG A 66 5.50 -2.83 -3.48
C ARG A 66 6.68 -3.54 -4.14
N VAL A 67 7.74 -3.74 -3.38
CA VAL A 67 8.92 -4.51 -3.80
C VAL A 67 8.91 -5.85 -3.08
N ASP A 68 9.03 -6.93 -3.85
CA ASP A 68 9.15 -8.29 -3.36
C ASP A 68 10.30 -8.99 -4.09
N GLY A 69 11.44 -9.05 -3.43
CA GLY A 69 12.71 -9.47 -4.06
C GLY A 69 13.09 -8.56 -5.23
N SER A 70 13.19 -9.13 -6.43
CA SER A 70 13.44 -8.43 -7.71
C SER A 70 12.16 -8.05 -8.47
N THR A 71 10.97 -8.33 -7.90
CA THR A 71 9.67 -8.00 -8.49
C THR A 71 9.13 -6.71 -7.91
N VAL A 72 8.72 -5.78 -8.78
CA VAL A 72 8.04 -4.53 -8.39
C VAL A 72 6.60 -4.57 -8.88
N THR A 73 5.65 -4.42 -7.97
CA THR A 73 4.23 -4.23 -8.29
C THR A 73 3.89 -2.75 -8.18
N LEU A 74 3.47 -2.15 -9.29
CA LEU A 74 2.98 -0.78 -9.36
C LEU A 74 1.47 -0.76 -9.15
N LEU A 75 1.00 0.17 -8.33
CA LEU A 75 -0.39 0.30 -7.88
C LEU A 75 -0.82 1.77 -7.93
N GLY A 76 -2.11 2.01 -7.77
CA GLY A 76 -2.68 3.35 -7.66
C GLY A 76 -3.52 3.73 -8.86
N GLN A 77 -3.80 5.03 -9.01
CA GLN A 77 -4.68 5.58 -10.05
C GLN A 77 -4.03 6.78 -10.72
N VAL A 78 -4.15 6.84 -12.03
CA VAL A 78 -3.64 7.96 -12.84
C VAL A 78 -4.70 8.47 -13.80
N ARG A 79 -4.66 9.77 -14.11
CA ARG A 79 -5.54 10.37 -15.10
C ARG A 79 -5.12 10.07 -16.53
N ASN A 80 -3.83 9.85 -16.76
CA ASN A 80 -3.26 9.68 -18.08
C ASN A 80 -2.62 8.29 -18.24
N ALA A 81 -3.05 7.56 -19.27
CA ALA A 81 -2.47 6.24 -19.59
C ALA A 81 -0.97 6.31 -19.92
N VAL A 82 -0.48 7.46 -20.40
CA VAL A 82 0.95 7.67 -20.65
C VAL A 82 1.73 7.56 -19.34
N LEU A 83 1.24 8.19 -18.25
CA LEU A 83 1.89 8.11 -16.94
C LEU A 83 1.98 6.66 -16.43
N LYS A 84 0.96 5.83 -16.68
CA LYS A 84 1.01 4.39 -16.37
C LYS A 84 2.13 3.68 -17.12
N SER A 85 2.29 3.98 -18.41
CA SER A 85 3.33 3.38 -19.26
C SER A 85 4.72 3.87 -18.86
N ASP A 86 4.86 5.16 -18.59
CA ASP A 86 6.12 5.77 -18.18
C ASP A 86 6.59 5.24 -16.82
N ALA A 87 5.66 5.07 -15.86
CA ALA A 87 5.97 4.46 -14.56
C ALA A 87 6.53 3.04 -14.73
N GLU A 88 5.93 2.23 -15.59
CA GLU A 88 6.44 0.89 -15.89
C GLU A 88 7.82 0.95 -16.56
N HIS A 89 7.98 1.86 -17.51
CA HIS A 89 9.23 2.01 -18.27
C HIS A 89 10.40 2.37 -17.35
N VAL A 90 10.27 3.40 -16.51
CA VAL A 90 11.36 3.82 -15.63
C VAL A 90 11.72 2.75 -14.62
N VAL A 91 10.72 2.05 -14.05
CA VAL A 91 10.96 1.00 -13.05
C VAL A 91 11.63 -0.24 -13.65
N LYS A 92 11.33 -0.61 -14.90
CA LYS A 92 12.00 -1.72 -15.61
C LYS A 92 13.50 -1.51 -15.81
N HIS A 93 13.97 -0.27 -15.82
CA HIS A 93 15.39 0.07 -16.03
C HIS A 93 16.19 0.16 -14.74
N ILE A 94 15.56 -0.01 -13.57
CA ILE A 94 16.24 -0.01 -12.28
C ILE A 94 17.04 -1.31 -12.12
N GLU A 95 18.31 -1.17 -11.79
CA GLU A 95 19.20 -2.31 -11.57
C GLU A 95 18.68 -3.22 -10.44
N GLY A 96 18.56 -4.51 -10.72
CA GLY A 96 18.05 -5.53 -9.79
C GLY A 96 16.54 -5.74 -9.88
N VAL A 97 15.80 -4.98 -10.71
CA VAL A 97 14.40 -5.26 -11.04
C VAL A 97 14.37 -6.23 -12.21
N GLU A 98 13.80 -7.41 -12.00
CA GLU A 98 13.64 -8.46 -13.03
C GLU A 98 12.22 -8.46 -13.60
N GLN A 99 11.23 -8.14 -12.77
CA GLN A 99 9.83 -8.15 -13.17
C GLN A 99 9.08 -6.92 -12.65
N VAL A 100 8.26 -6.32 -13.52
CA VAL A 100 7.32 -5.25 -13.15
C VAL A 100 5.90 -5.71 -13.42
N ASN A 101 5.06 -5.70 -12.37
CA ASN A 101 3.64 -5.98 -12.46
C ASN A 101 2.87 -4.66 -12.36
N ASN A 102 2.43 -4.13 -13.49
CA ASN A 102 1.77 -2.83 -13.56
C ASN A 102 0.25 -2.96 -13.38
N GLN A 103 -0.22 -2.73 -12.16
CA GLN A 103 -1.63 -2.72 -11.76
C GLN A 103 -2.19 -1.30 -11.59
N ILE A 104 -1.51 -0.28 -12.12
CA ILE A 104 -2.02 1.11 -12.09
C ILE A 104 -3.33 1.19 -12.87
N GLU A 105 -4.36 1.72 -12.26
CA GLU A 105 -5.64 1.99 -12.90
C GLU A 105 -5.58 3.33 -13.64
N THR A 106 -6.01 3.36 -14.90
CA THR A 106 -6.25 4.62 -15.61
C THR A 106 -7.68 5.06 -15.38
N LEU A 107 -7.86 6.23 -14.78
CA LEU A 107 -9.17 6.82 -14.52
C LEU A 107 -9.88 7.17 -15.83
N PRO A 108 -11.18 6.90 -15.97
CA PRO A 108 -11.93 7.28 -17.17
C PRO A 108 -11.98 8.80 -17.30
N PRO A 109 -11.90 9.34 -18.52
CA PRO A 109 -12.06 10.76 -18.75
C PRO A 109 -13.49 11.20 -18.39
N SER A 110 -13.61 12.22 -17.54
CA SER A 110 -14.89 12.73 -17.06
C SER A 110 -14.77 14.23 -16.76
N PRO A 111 -15.40 15.11 -17.56
CA PRO A 111 -15.39 16.55 -17.32
C PRO A 111 -15.96 16.94 -15.95
N ASN A 112 -16.93 16.17 -15.45
CA ASN A 112 -17.48 16.40 -14.11
C ASN A 112 -16.46 16.09 -13.01
N ASP A 113 -15.75 14.95 -13.12
CA ASP A 113 -14.72 14.59 -12.16
C ASP A 113 -13.54 15.56 -12.23
N ASP A 114 -13.17 16.06 -13.41
CA ASP A 114 -12.13 17.09 -13.56
C ASP A 114 -12.51 18.38 -12.83
N ARG A 115 -13.78 18.82 -12.96
CA ARG A 115 -14.29 19.98 -12.22
C ARG A 115 -14.25 19.75 -10.70
N ILE A 116 -14.63 18.55 -10.24
CA ILE A 116 -14.59 18.19 -8.81
C ILE A 116 -13.14 18.18 -8.32
N ARG A 117 -12.18 17.58 -9.05
CA ARG A 117 -10.74 17.58 -8.70
C ARG A 117 -10.23 18.99 -8.44
N GLU A 118 -10.49 19.92 -9.36
CA GLU A 118 -10.05 21.30 -9.24
C GLU A 118 -10.72 22.03 -8.07
N GLN A 119 -12.01 21.78 -7.83
CA GLN A 119 -12.73 22.41 -6.72
C GLN A 119 -12.24 21.87 -5.37
N VAL A 120 -12.02 20.57 -5.24
CA VAL A 120 -11.46 19.94 -4.04
C VAL A 120 -10.03 20.45 -3.79
N ALA A 121 -9.19 20.51 -4.82
CA ALA A 121 -7.85 21.07 -4.70
C ALA A 121 -7.88 22.52 -4.19
N ARG A 122 -8.75 23.37 -4.74
CA ARG A 122 -8.92 24.73 -4.25
C ARG A 122 -9.44 24.80 -2.82
N ALA A 123 -10.39 23.95 -2.45
CA ALA A 123 -10.94 23.92 -1.11
C ALA A 123 -9.89 23.49 -0.06
N ILE A 124 -9.08 22.50 -0.37
CA ILE A 124 -8.02 22.01 0.51
C ILE A 124 -6.86 23.01 0.58
N PHE A 125 -6.29 23.41 -0.55
CA PHE A 125 -5.05 24.19 -0.57
C PHE A 125 -5.22 25.69 -0.32
N ASN A 126 -6.44 26.22 -0.35
CA ASN A 126 -6.73 27.60 0.11
C ASN A 126 -7.04 27.65 1.61
N ASP A 127 -7.21 26.53 2.29
CA ASP A 127 -7.35 26.49 3.73
C ASP A 127 -6.04 26.89 4.43
N SER A 128 -6.11 27.77 5.44
CA SER A 128 -4.91 28.32 6.10
C SER A 128 -4.05 27.26 6.78
N ARG A 129 -4.68 26.18 7.29
CA ARG A 129 -3.98 25.06 7.94
C ARG A 129 -3.27 24.18 6.93
N LEU A 130 -3.89 23.97 5.76
CA LEU A 130 -3.41 23.07 4.71
C LEU A 130 -2.54 23.75 3.66
N PHE A 131 -2.55 25.08 3.60
CA PHE A 131 -1.74 25.87 2.66
C PHE A 131 -0.24 25.49 2.63
N PRO A 132 0.43 25.15 3.78
CA PRO A 132 1.82 24.72 3.74
C PRO A 132 2.09 23.48 2.86
N TYR A 133 1.08 22.66 2.55
CA TYR A 133 1.21 21.56 1.60
C TYR A 133 1.19 22.05 0.15
N ALA A 134 0.46 23.11 -0.17
CA ALA A 134 0.33 23.66 -1.51
C ALA A 134 1.63 24.20 -2.10
N ILE A 135 2.52 24.70 -1.25
CA ILE A 135 3.79 25.34 -1.66
C ILE A 135 4.94 24.36 -1.89
N GLN A 136 4.72 23.06 -1.66
CA GLN A 136 5.72 22.02 -1.92
C GLN A 136 5.80 21.72 -3.41
N SER A 137 6.98 21.37 -3.91
CA SER A 137 7.19 21.05 -5.34
C SER A 137 6.33 19.87 -5.80
N LEU A 138 6.10 18.90 -4.93
CA LEU A 138 5.13 17.84 -5.09
C LEU A 138 4.27 17.80 -3.81
N PRO A 139 3.05 18.38 -3.85
CA PRO A 139 2.17 18.37 -2.69
C PRO A 139 1.86 16.92 -2.24
N PRO A 140 1.97 16.62 -0.94
CA PRO A 140 1.83 15.26 -0.44
C PRO A 140 0.37 14.81 -0.26
N ILE A 141 -0.59 15.65 -0.61
CA ILE A 141 -2.02 15.31 -0.63
C ILE A 141 -2.44 15.10 -2.07
N HIS A 142 -2.81 13.88 -2.41
CA HIS A 142 -3.31 13.47 -3.71
C HIS A 142 -4.83 13.35 -3.67
N ILE A 143 -5.49 13.82 -4.75
CA ILE A 143 -6.96 13.93 -4.86
C ILE A 143 -7.42 13.09 -6.03
N ILE A 144 -7.89 11.89 -5.74
CA ILE A 144 -8.39 10.94 -6.75
C ILE A 144 -9.90 11.03 -6.81
N VAL A 145 -10.44 11.28 -8.01
CA VAL A 145 -11.90 11.38 -8.21
C VAL A 145 -12.33 10.44 -9.31
N LYS A 146 -13.34 9.62 -9.01
CA LYS A 146 -13.96 8.68 -9.94
C LYS A 146 -15.48 8.65 -9.73
N GLY A 147 -16.25 9.10 -10.72
CA GLY A 147 -17.70 9.13 -10.65
C GLY A 147 -18.26 10.02 -9.52
N GLY A 148 -17.57 11.12 -9.18
CA GLY A 148 -17.95 12.00 -8.07
C GLY A 148 -17.52 11.51 -6.67
N HIS A 149 -16.91 10.33 -6.57
CA HIS A 149 -16.31 9.83 -5.32
C HIS A 149 -14.87 10.32 -5.23
N VAL A 150 -14.54 10.97 -4.11
CA VAL A 150 -13.22 11.51 -3.83
C VAL A 150 -12.48 10.58 -2.89
N ASN A 151 -11.25 10.21 -3.25
CA ASN A 151 -10.30 9.58 -2.34
C ASN A 151 -9.11 10.52 -2.12
N LEU A 152 -8.78 10.81 -0.85
CA LEU A 152 -7.62 11.58 -0.44
C LEU A 152 -6.53 10.62 0.00
N GLU A 153 -5.41 10.65 -0.72
CA GLU A 153 -4.25 9.79 -0.49
C GLU A 153 -3.03 10.63 -0.11
N GLY A 154 -2.07 10.03 0.56
CA GLY A 154 -0.79 10.66 0.87
C GLY A 154 -0.50 10.80 2.36
N VAL A 155 0.34 11.79 2.72
CA VAL A 155 0.85 11.94 4.09
C VAL A 155 0.66 13.36 4.59
N VAL A 156 0.19 13.51 5.82
CA VAL A 156 0.01 14.79 6.52
C VAL A 156 0.68 14.74 7.88
N ARG A 157 0.99 15.91 8.47
CA ARG A 157 1.73 16.02 9.72
C ARG A 157 0.97 15.46 10.92
N ASP A 158 -0.33 15.73 11.00
CA ASP A 158 -1.13 15.37 12.16
C ASP A 158 -2.59 15.04 11.81
N GLN A 159 -3.32 14.52 12.80
CA GLN A 159 -4.71 14.13 12.65
C GLN A 159 -5.65 15.31 12.36
N GLY A 160 -5.29 16.52 12.83
CA GLY A 160 -6.06 17.73 12.54
C GLY A 160 -5.99 18.09 11.06
N ASP A 161 -4.81 17.99 10.43
CA ASP A 161 -4.63 18.21 8.99
C ASP A 161 -5.43 17.19 8.18
N LYS A 162 -5.38 15.91 8.59
CA LYS A 162 -6.18 14.85 7.97
C LYS A 162 -7.67 15.14 8.04
N ASN A 163 -8.17 15.52 9.22
CA ASN A 163 -9.59 15.82 9.43
C ASN A 163 -10.02 17.02 8.60
N GLU A 164 -9.22 18.10 8.60
CA GLU A 164 -9.52 19.32 7.85
C GLU A 164 -9.59 19.07 6.35
N ALA A 165 -8.65 18.31 5.79
CA ALA A 165 -8.67 17.92 4.37
C ALA A 165 -9.97 17.18 4.01
N GLY A 166 -10.42 16.26 4.86
CA GLY A 166 -11.69 15.55 4.68
C GLY A 166 -12.91 16.47 4.73
N ILE A 167 -12.94 17.42 5.66
CA ILE A 167 -14.02 18.41 5.79
C ILE A 167 -14.08 19.28 4.54
N ARG A 168 -12.95 19.85 4.11
CA ARG A 168 -12.90 20.70 2.91
C ARG A 168 -13.31 19.98 1.64
N ALA A 169 -12.93 18.71 1.51
CA ALA A 169 -13.36 17.90 0.36
C ALA A 169 -14.87 17.63 0.36
N ASN A 170 -15.47 17.38 1.53
CA ASN A 170 -16.91 17.12 1.67
C ASN A 170 -17.78 18.36 1.40
N GLU A 171 -17.26 19.57 1.59
CA GLU A 171 -17.97 20.81 1.34
C GLU A 171 -18.13 21.14 -0.14
N VAL A 172 -17.42 20.41 -1.02
CA VAL A 172 -17.42 20.68 -2.47
C VAL A 172 -18.70 20.16 -3.14
N SER A 173 -19.36 21.05 -3.85
CA SER A 173 -20.58 20.70 -4.58
C SER A 173 -20.31 19.66 -5.68
N GLY A 174 -21.12 18.61 -5.71
CA GLY A 174 -21.02 17.51 -6.66
C GLY A 174 -20.18 16.32 -6.16
N VAL A 175 -19.59 16.41 -4.99
CA VAL A 175 -18.95 15.27 -4.31
C VAL A 175 -20.03 14.37 -3.71
N PHE A 176 -20.02 13.09 -4.08
CA PHE A 176 -20.94 12.10 -3.52
C PHE A 176 -20.43 11.50 -2.21
N SER A 177 -19.14 11.26 -2.11
CA SER A 177 -18.50 10.76 -0.89
C SER A 177 -17.03 11.13 -0.87
N VAL A 178 -16.47 11.20 0.33
CA VAL A 178 -15.04 11.36 0.55
C VAL A 178 -14.52 10.18 1.37
N GLN A 179 -13.56 9.46 0.82
CA GLN A 179 -12.72 8.52 1.53
C GLN A 179 -11.41 9.21 1.87
N ASN A 180 -11.05 9.23 3.15
CA ASN A 180 -9.86 9.94 3.60
C ASN A 180 -8.80 8.95 4.09
N ASP A 181 -7.95 8.52 3.16
CA ASP A 181 -6.87 7.56 3.39
C ASP A 181 -5.52 8.24 3.67
N LEU A 182 -5.53 9.56 3.93
CA LEU A 182 -4.33 10.28 4.35
C LEU A 182 -3.70 9.62 5.59
N GLN A 183 -2.41 9.40 5.54
CA GLN A 183 -1.63 8.87 6.65
C GLN A 183 -1.05 10.02 7.48
N VAL A 184 -1.01 9.83 8.80
CA VAL A 184 -0.40 10.80 9.72
C VAL A 184 1.06 10.42 9.96
N GLU A 185 1.98 11.35 9.72
CA GLU A 185 3.43 11.13 9.79
C GLU A 185 3.88 10.56 11.14
N ASN A 186 3.29 11.05 12.24
CA ASN A 186 3.66 10.62 13.60
C ASN A 186 3.09 9.27 14.04
N SER A 187 2.16 8.67 13.28
CA SER A 187 1.61 7.36 13.63
C SER A 187 2.62 6.22 13.40
N THR A 188 3.65 6.46 12.61
CA THR A 188 4.69 5.46 12.29
C THR A 188 5.83 5.46 13.32
N GLN A 189 6.03 6.54 14.09
CA GLN A 189 7.11 6.64 15.10
C GLN A 189 6.70 6.17 16.51
N ALA A 190 5.42 5.98 16.78
CA ALA A 190 4.94 5.55 18.10
C ALA A 190 5.04 4.04 18.38
N LYS A 191 5.67 3.27 17.48
CA LYS A 191 5.95 1.83 17.64
C LYS A 191 7.45 1.53 17.68
N LYS A 192 8.18 2.20 18.58
CA LYS A 192 9.50 1.77 19.02
C LYS A 192 9.52 1.53 20.49
#